data_46b609b83f6f936d1b7e69ad3206c44c
#
_entry.id   46b609b83f6f936d1b7e69ad3206c44c
#
_cell.length_a   1.000
_cell.length_b   1.000
_cell.length_c   1.000
_cell.angle_alpha   90.00
_cell.angle_beta   90.00
_cell.angle_gamma   90.00
#
_symmetry.space_group_name_H-M   'P 1'
#
loop_
_entity.id
_entity.type
_entity.pdbx_description
1 polymer ?
#
loop_
_entity_poly.entity_id
_entity_poly.type
_entity_poly.pdbx_seq_one_letter_code
_entity_poly.pdbx_strand_id
1 'polypeptide(L)'
;MEAKKISEETESGSGESKKEKNNSGSKSSSKKVLPYMQNRELSWLTFNKRVLDQGEDHNVPLLERLTFVCIFSSNLQEFFMVRVGSLTDLSLVRKELRENKTLMTPDEQIKAIHERCHELYPEQERIFERIQEQLAKEGIRQLQPKDLNE
;
A
#
# COMPACT_ATOMS: atom_id res chain seq x y z
N MET A 1 -53.59 43.32 -49.53
CA MET A 1 -52.69 44.51 -49.55
C MET A 1 -51.29 43.97 -49.35
N GLU A 2 -50.71 43.85 -50.49
CA GLU A 2 -49.44 44.46 -50.98
C GLU A 2 -48.23 44.09 -50.16
N ALA A 3 -47.43 43.25 -50.67
CA ALA A 3 -46.41 43.34 -51.72
C ALA A 3 -45.25 44.32 -51.34
N LYS A 4 -44.05 43.81 -51.17
CA LYS A 4 -42.94 44.21 -52.04
C LYS A 4 -41.68 43.39 -51.71
N LYS A 5 -41.35 42.68 -52.64
CA LYS A 5 -40.15 42.20 -53.27
C LYS A 5 -39.13 43.30 -53.42
N ILE A 6 -37.84 43.09 -53.06
CA ILE A 6 -36.69 43.51 -53.85
C ILE A 6 -35.53 42.61 -53.55
N SER A 7 -34.92 42.17 -54.58
CA SER A 7 -33.83 41.26 -54.87
C SER A 7 -32.45 41.96 -54.86
N GLU A 8 -31.42 41.07 -54.94
CA GLU A 8 -30.10 41.29 -55.53
C GLU A 8 -29.04 41.85 -54.57
N GLU A 9 -27.80 41.50 -54.60
CA GLU A 9 -26.94 40.57 -55.37
C GLU A 9 -25.61 40.38 -54.60
N THR A 10 -25.00 39.24 -54.84
CA THR A 10 -23.57 38.90 -54.95
C THR A 10 -22.50 39.67 -54.16
N GLU A 11 -21.64 38.95 -53.43
CA GLU A 11 -20.28 38.76 -53.86
C GLU A 11 -19.53 37.70 -53.00
N SER A 12 -18.75 36.95 -53.74
CA SER A 12 -17.80 35.93 -53.37
C SER A 12 -16.68 36.40 -52.41
N GLY A 13 -16.40 35.64 -51.37
CA GLY A 13 -15.23 35.81 -50.55
C GLY A 13 -14.73 34.44 -50.06
N SER A 14 -13.85 33.83 -50.83
CA SER A 14 -13.09 32.63 -50.44
C SER A 14 -12.17 32.95 -49.27
N GLY A 15 -12.46 32.31 -48.12
CA GLY A 15 -11.63 32.31 -46.93
C GLY A 15 -11.29 30.90 -46.52
N GLU A 16 -10.18 30.37 -47.00
CA GLU A 16 -9.58 29.14 -46.50
C GLU A 16 -9.23 29.29 -45.05
N SER A 17 -10.04 28.70 -44.16
CA SER A 17 -9.68 28.53 -42.75
C SER A 17 -8.84 27.26 -42.63
N LYS A 18 -7.55 27.43 -42.50
CA LYS A 18 -6.58 26.42 -42.10
C LYS A 18 -7.00 25.81 -40.73
N LYS A 19 -7.48 24.57 -40.74
CA LYS A 19 -7.53 23.75 -39.52
C LYS A 19 -6.12 23.46 -39.05
N GLU A 20 -5.64 24.22 -38.07
CA GLU A 20 -4.48 23.81 -37.26
C GLU A 20 -4.89 22.57 -36.49
N LYS A 21 -4.34 21.44 -36.92
CA LYS A 21 -4.31 20.21 -36.12
C LYS A 21 -3.35 20.44 -34.96
N ASN A 22 -3.91 20.82 -33.81
CA ASN A 22 -3.19 20.71 -32.55
C ASN A 22 -2.92 19.24 -32.27
N ASN A 23 -1.78 18.79 -32.74
CA ASN A 23 -1.19 17.50 -32.38
C ASN A 23 -0.58 17.65 -30.97
N SER A 24 -1.42 17.54 -29.93
CA SER A 24 -0.95 17.38 -28.56
C SER A 24 -0.36 15.98 -28.45
N GLY A 25 0.88 15.85 -28.90
CA GLY A 25 1.72 14.70 -28.64
C GLY A 25 1.86 14.50 -27.14
N SER A 26 1.06 13.62 -26.59
CA SER A 26 1.25 13.06 -25.26
C SER A 26 2.65 12.46 -25.21
N LYS A 27 3.61 13.23 -24.69
CA LYS A 27 4.92 12.69 -24.33
C LYS A 27 4.69 11.65 -23.24
N SER A 28 4.61 10.39 -23.62
CA SER A 28 4.78 9.26 -22.71
C SER A 28 6.16 9.41 -22.07
N SER A 29 6.22 10.11 -20.93
CA SER A 29 7.42 10.09 -20.10
C SER A 29 7.52 8.66 -19.55
N SER A 30 8.45 7.88 -20.06
CA SER A 30 8.79 6.59 -19.49
C SER A 30 9.16 6.83 -18.01
N LYS A 31 8.25 6.44 -17.12
CA LYS A 31 8.49 6.56 -15.67
C LYS A 31 9.70 5.69 -15.34
N LYS A 32 10.80 6.34 -14.97
CA LYS A 32 12.04 5.68 -14.59
C LYS A 32 11.93 5.29 -13.13
N VAL A 33 12.15 4.01 -12.81
CA VAL A 33 12.30 3.54 -11.43
C VAL A 33 13.51 4.27 -10.81
N LEU A 34 13.29 4.90 -9.68
CA LEU A 34 14.34 5.60 -8.95
C LEU A 34 14.87 4.67 -7.84
N PRO A 35 16.19 4.38 -7.81
CA PRO A 35 16.76 3.35 -6.93
C PRO A 35 16.61 3.65 -5.43
N TYR A 36 16.32 4.92 -5.08
CA TYR A 36 16.07 5.35 -3.70
C TYR A 36 14.58 5.33 -3.31
N MET A 37 13.70 4.97 -4.25
CA MET A 37 12.27 4.86 -3.97
C MET A 37 11.90 3.43 -3.58
N GLN A 38 11.15 3.31 -2.51
CA GLN A 38 10.60 2.04 -2.04
C GLN A 38 9.09 1.98 -2.32
N ASN A 39 8.58 0.80 -2.57
CA ASN A 39 7.14 0.55 -2.61
C ASN A 39 6.51 0.95 -1.28
N ARG A 40 5.34 1.59 -1.34
CA ARG A 40 4.65 2.13 -0.16
C ARG A 40 4.29 1.04 0.86
N GLU A 41 3.84 -0.10 0.39
CA GLU A 41 3.41 -1.20 1.26
C GLU A 41 4.60 -1.88 1.95
N LEU A 42 5.71 -2.05 1.23
CA LEU A 42 6.96 -2.56 1.81
C LEU A 42 7.58 -1.57 2.80
N SER A 43 7.48 -0.28 2.52
CA SER A 43 7.90 0.77 3.45
C SER A 43 7.06 0.74 4.74
N TRP A 44 5.76 0.47 4.63
CA TRP A 44 4.87 0.33 5.78
C TRP A 44 5.25 -0.91 6.63
N LEU A 45 5.57 -2.04 6.01
CA LEU A 45 6.07 -3.22 6.74
C LEU A 45 7.39 -2.93 7.45
N THR A 46 8.27 -2.14 6.84
CA THR A 46 9.51 -1.68 7.49
C THR A 46 9.22 -0.78 8.70
N PHE A 47 8.19 0.06 8.63
CA PHE A 47 7.73 0.84 9.78
C PHE A 47 7.20 -0.09 10.89
N ASN A 48 6.32 -1.04 10.55
CA ASN A 48 5.74 -1.95 11.54
C ASN A 48 6.81 -2.84 12.19
N LYS A 49 7.87 -3.21 11.46
CA LYS A 49 9.04 -3.87 12.06
C LYS A 49 9.68 -3.05 13.17
N ARG A 50 9.81 -1.74 13.02
CA ARG A 50 10.35 -0.87 14.08
C ARG A 50 9.46 -0.84 15.33
N VAL A 51 8.15 -1.06 15.17
CA VAL A 51 7.23 -1.26 16.30
C VAL A 51 7.57 -2.57 17.02
N LEU A 52 7.80 -3.65 16.25
CA LEU A 52 8.20 -4.95 16.80
C LEU A 52 9.54 -4.86 17.54
N ASP A 53 10.51 -4.09 17.02
CA ASP A 53 11.84 -3.91 17.63
C ASP A 53 11.77 -3.33 19.06
N GLN A 54 10.72 -2.55 19.38
CA GLN A 54 10.48 -2.08 20.75
C GLN A 54 10.20 -3.24 21.72
N GLY A 55 9.67 -4.35 21.23
CA GLY A 55 9.49 -5.58 22.00
C GLY A 55 10.82 -6.24 22.41
N GLU A 56 11.90 -5.97 21.69
CA GLU A 56 13.26 -6.50 22.00
C GLU A 56 14.12 -5.52 22.80
N ASP A 57 13.76 -4.22 22.84
CA ASP A 57 14.54 -3.20 23.53
C ASP A 57 14.44 -3.35 25.07
N HIS A 58 15.55 -3.67 25.71
CA HIS A 58 15.64 -3.85 27.16
C HIS A 58 15.45 -2.55 27.98
N ASN A 59 15.53 -1.38 27.34
CA ASN A 59 15.22 -0.11 27.99
C ASN A 59 13.70 0.13 28.14
N VAL A 60 12.90 -0.65 27.42
CA VAL A 60 11.43 -0.62 27.52
C VAL A 60 10.97 -1.58 28.62
N PRO A 61 10.07 -1.16 29.54
CA PRO A 61 9.52 -2.03 30.57
C PRO A 61 8.87 -3.31 29.99
N LEU A 62 9.00 -4.44 30.69
CA LEU A 62 8.65 -5.76 30.16
C LEU A 62 7.20 -5.88 29.66
N LEU A 63 6.21 -5.31 30.37
CA LEU A 63 4.80 -5.32 29.94
C LEU A 63 4.56 -4.42 28.75
N GLU A 64 5.29 -3.30 28.65
CA GLU A 64 5.23 -2.42 27.49
C GLU A 64 5.82 -3.11 26.25
N ARG A 65 6.87 -3.90 26.41
CA ARG A 65 7.43 -4.72 25.33
C ARG A 65 6.40 -5.72 24.79
N LEU A 66 5.64 -6.37 25.68
CA LEU A 66 4.52 -7.23 25.28
C LEU A 66 3.47 -6.44 24.51
N THR A 67 3.14 -5.23 24.98
CA THR A 67 2.20 -4.35 24.30
C THR A 67 2.65 -4.00 22.88
N PHE A 68 3.94 -3.73 22.64
CA PHE A 68 4.46 -3.47 21.31
C PHE A 68 4.34 -4.69 20.36
N VAL A 69 4.54 -5.91 20.87
CA VAL A 69 4.29 -7.14 20.08
C VAL A 69 2.82 -7.27 19.71
N CYS A 70 1.90 -6.94 20.62
CA CYS A 70 0.46 -6.94 20.33
C CYS A 70 0.08 -5.86 19.30
N ILE A 71 0.65 -4.64 19.41
CA ILE A 71 0.45 -3.57 18.44
C ILE A 71 0.95 -4.00 17.06
N PHE A 72 2.14 -4.60 16.96
CA PHE A 72 2.65 -5.13 15.70
C PHE A 72 1.65 -6.10 15.04
N SER A 73 1.10 -7.03 15.81
CA SER A 73 0.13 -8.02 15.32
C SER A 73 -1.17 -7.37 14.83
N SER A 74 -1.72 -6.44 15.62
CA SER A 74 -2.95 -5.71 15.26
C SER A 74 -2.76 -4.86 14.00
N ASN A 75 -1.65 -4.16 13.91
CA ASN A 75 -1.28 -3.38 12.74
C ASN A 75 -1.17 -4.26 11.49
N LEU A 76 -0.54 -5.43 11.63
CA LEU A 76 -0.38 -6.36 10.50
C LEU A 76 -1.73 -6.93 10.06
N GLN A 77 -2.61 -7.28 11.00
CA GLN A 77 -3.97 -7.72 10.71
C GLN A 77 -4.76 -6.66 9.92
N GLU A 78 -4.75 -5.40 10.38
CA GLU A 78 -5.41 -4.30 9.69
C GLU A 78 -4.81 -4.06 8.29
N PHE A 79 -3.50 -4.13 8.17
CA PHE A 79 -2.79 -4.01 6.89
C PHE A 79 -3.26 -5.07 5.89
N PHE A 80 -3.39 -6.33 6.31
CA PHE A 80 -3.91 -7.39 5.44
C PHE A 80 -5.37 -7.16 5.06
N MET A 81 -6.21 -6.78 6.00
CA MET A 81 -7.64 -6.54 5.74
C MET A 81 -7.87 -5.39 4.77
N VAL A 82 -7.14 -4.30 4.92
CA VAL A 82 -7.38 -3.07 4.16
C VAL A 82 -6.50 -2.98 2.92
N ARG A 83 -5.17 -3.12 3.09
CA ARG A 83 -4.20 -2.86 2.02
C ARG A 83 -4.03 -4.04 1.08
N VAL A 84 -3.79 -5.22 1.65
CA VAL A 84 -3.62 -6.43 0.83
C VAL A 84 -4.94 -6.82 0.18
N GLY A 85 -6.06 -6.68 0.88
CA GLY A 85 -7.40 -6.84 0.30
C GLY A 85 -7.60 -5.96 -0.93
N SER A 86 -7.33 -4.66 -0.83
CA SER A 86 -7.44 -3.73 -1.96
C SER A 86 -6.48 -4.07 -3.12
N LEU A 87 -5.26 -4.54 -2.82
CA LEU A 87 -4.33 -5.00 -3.86
C LEU A 87 -4.83 -6.26 -4.55
N THR A 88 -5.45 -7.17 -3.80
CA THR A 88 -6.05 -8.40 -4.35
C THR A 88 -7.18 -8.06 -5.30
N ASP A 89 -8.07 -7.14 -4.93
CA ASP A 89 -9.13 -6.66 -5.82
C ASP A 89 -8.55 -6.02 -7.10
N LEU A 90 -7.49 -5.22 -6.96
CA LEU A 90 -6.80 -4.63 -8.11
C LEU A 90 -6.16 -5.69 -9.01
N SER A 91 -5.61 -6.75 -8.45
CA SER A 91 -4.99 -7.84 -9.22
C SER A 91 -6.01 -8.58 -10.08
N LEU A 92 -7.25 -8.66 -9.63
CA LEU A 92 -8.35 -9.29 -10.38
C LEU A 92 -8.87 -8.40 -11.53
N VAL A 93 -8.95 -7.08 -11.30
CA VAL A 93 -9.62 -6.14 -12.22
C VAL A 93 -8.62 -5.42 -13.13
N ARG A 94 -7.42 -5.11 -12.66
CA ARG A 94 -6.42 -4.27 -13.36
C ARG A 94 -5.01 -4.83 -13.22
N LYS A 95 -4.78 -6.03 -13.70
CA LYS A 95 -3.49 -6.76 -13.61
C LYS A 95 -2.29 -5.95 -14.11
N GLU A 96 -2.46 -5.16 -15.17
CA GLU A 96 -1.40 -4.36 -15.79
C GLU A 96 -1.18 -2.99 -15.12
N LEU A 97 -1.97 -2.65 -14.09
CA LEU A 97 -1.77 -1.40 -13.36
C LEU A 97 -0.43 -1.45 -12.62
N ARG A 98 0.41 -0.44 -12.85
CA ARG A 98 1.71 -0.35 -12.19
C ARG A 98 1.72 0.78 -11.17
N GLU A 99 2.26 0.49 -10.01
CA GLU A 99 2.52 1.48 -8.97
C GLU A 99 3.52 2.53 -9.50
N ASN A 100 3.37 3.78 -9.08
CA ASN A 100 4.03 4.91 -9.74
C ASN A 100 5.49 5.13 -9.33
N LYS A 101 6.02 4.45 -8.30
CA LYS A 101 7.39 4.62 -7.79
C LYS A 101 8.29 3.46 -8.19
N THR A 102 7.83 2.24 -7.97
CA THR A 102 8.60 1.02 -8.22
C THR A 102 8.14 0.27 -9.47
N LEU A 103 7.04 0.70 -10.07
CA LEU A 103 6.41 0.10 -11.25
C LEU A 103 5.96 -1.37 -11.05
N MET A 104 5.83 -1.81 -9.80
CA MET A 104 5.32 -3.14 -9.47
C MET A 104 3.84 -3.25 -9.81
N THR A 105 3.45 -4.39 -10.37
CA THR A 105 2.05 -4.77 -10.53
C THR A 105 1.42 -5.13 -9.19
N PRO A 106 0.08 -5.20 -9.05
CA PRO A 106 -0.55 -5.65 -7.82
C PRO A 106 -0.05 -7.04 -7.36
N ASP A 107 0.09 -8.00 -8.28
CA ASP A 107 0.57 -9.35 -7.98
C ASP A 107 2.02 -9.36 -7.48
N GLU A 108 2.90 -8.56 -8.10
CA GLU A 108 4.29 -8.40 -7.67
C GLU A 108 4.37 -7.78 -6.27
N GLN A 109 3.49 -6.81 -5.95
CA GLN A 109 3.41 -6.21 -4.62
C GLN A 109 2.93 -7.22 -3.58
N ILE A 110 1.86 -7.97 -3.86
CA ILE A 110 1.33 -9.01 -2.96
C ILE A 110 2.41 -10.05 -2.67
N LYS A 111 3.11 -10.53 -3.71
CA LYS A 111 4.21 -11.48 -3.54
C LYS A 111 5.30 -10.96 -2.63
N ALA A 112 5.78 -9.75 -2.87
CA ALA A 112 6.82 -9.12 -2.05
C ALA A 112 6.36 -8.87 -0.60
N ILE A 113 5.08 -8.54 -0.37
CA ILE A 113 4.48 -8.43 0.96
C ILE A 113 4.54 -9.77 1.69
N HIS A 114 4.11 -10.86 1.04
CA HIS A 114 4.15 -12.19 1.64
C HIS A 114 5.58 -12.62 1.98
N GLU A 115 6.53 -12.44 1.06
CA GLU A 115 7.94 -12.74 1.31
C GLU A 115 8.45 -11.98 2.54
N ARG A 116 8.14 -10.69 2.66
CA ARG A 116 8.53 -9.89 3.82
C ARG A 116 7.85 -10.34 5.12
N CYS A 117 6.59 -10.72 5.08
CA CYS A 117 5.88 -11.24 6.25
C CYS A 117 6.45 -12.59 6.72
N HIS A 118 6.88 -13.46 5.81
CA HIS A 118 7.55 -14.71 6.16
C HIS A 118 8.86 -14.51 6.94
N GLU A 119 9.52 -13.37 6.77
CA GLU A 119 10.69 -13.00 7.58
C GLU A 119 10.28 -12.45 8.95
N LEU A 120 9.18 -11.70 9.02
CA LEU A 120 8.74 -11.00 10.23
C LEU A 120 8.07 -11.93 11.26
N TYR A 121 7.32 -12.94 10.83
CA TYR A 121 6.62 -13.85 11.75
C TYR A 121 7.56 -14.62 12.68
N PRO A 122 8.62 -15.28 12.20
CA PRO A 122 9.57 -15.96 13.09
C PRO A 122 10.28 -15.00 14.06
N GLU A 123 10.52 -13.76 13.63
CA GLU A 123 11.11 -12.75 14.50
C GLU A 123 10.14 -12.33 15.63
N GLN A 124 8.87 -12.12 15.29
CA GLN A 124 7.81 -11.85 16.27
C GLN A 124 7.70 -12.98 17.29
N GLU A 125 7.63 -14.23 16.84
CA GLU A 125 7.51 -15.41 17.69
C GLU A 125 8.68 -15.49 18.68
N ARG A 126 9.90 -15.35 18.19
CA ARG A 126 11.13 -15.34 19.01
C ARG A 126 11.11 -14.23 20.07
N ILE A 127 10.66 -13.04 19.73
CA ILE A 127 10.57 -11.91 20.67
C ILE A 127 9.50 -12.21 21.73
N PHE A 128 8.34 -12.70 21.30
CA PHE A 128 7.24 -13.04 22.19
C PHE A 128 7.63 -14.13 23.19
N GLU A 129 8.27 -15.22 22.75
CA GLU A 129 8.77 -16.29 23.61
C GLU A 129 9.72 -15.77 24.68
N ARG A 130 10.68 -14.92 24.31
CA ARG A 130 11.62 -14.29 25.27
C ARG A 130 10.91 -13.42 26.29
N ILE A 131 9.87 -12.69 25.89
CA ILE A 131 9.06 -11.89 26.82
C ILE A 131 8.30 -12.81 27.77
N GLN A 132 7.69 -13.91 27.29
CA GLN A 132 6.99 -14.89 28.11
C GLN A 132 7.92 -15.53 29.15
N GLU A 133 9.15 -15.90 28.76
CA GLU A 133 10.15 -16.42 29.68
C GLU A 133 10.51 -15.43 30.81
N GLN A 134 10.61 -14.15 30.47
CA GLN A 134 10.89 -13.10 31.45
C GLN A 134 9.71 -12.86 32.39
N LEU A 135 8.48 -12.82 31.84
CA LEU A 135 7.25 -12.70 32.63
C LEU A 135 7.08 -13.89 33.59
N ALA A 136 7.40 -15.08 33.14
CA ALA A 136 7.34 -16.29 34.00
C ALA A 136 8.27 -16.19 35.22
N LYS A 137 9.44 -15.54 35.09
CA LYS A 137 10.36 -15.29 36.24
C LYS A 137 9.77 -14.30 37.24
N GLU A 138 8.93 -13.37 36.77
CA GLU A 138 8.18 -12.42 37.59
C GLU A 138 6.86 -13.00 38.13
N GLY A 139 6.61 -14.31 37.92
CA GLY A 139 5.40 -15.00 38.38
C GLY A 139 4.18 -14.83 37.48
N ILE A 140 4.32 -14.18 36.33
CA ILE A 140 3.22 -13.96 35.37
C ILE A 140 3.30 -15.05 34.29
N ARG A 141 2.26 -15.90 34.22
CA ARG A 141 2.20 -17.01 33.25
C ARG A 141 0.91 -16.98 32.45
N GLN A 142 0.99 -17.32 31.18
CA GLN A 142 -0.17 -17.61 30.35
C GLN A 142 -0.67 -19.02 30.70
N LEU A 143 -1.89 -19.10 31.22
CA LEU A 143 -2.51 -20.39 31.51
C LEU A 143 -3.03 -21.04 30.22
N GLN A 144 -2.80 -22.33 30.09
CA GLN A 144 -3.38 -23.15 29.04
C GLN A 144 -4.75 -23.69 29.51
N PRO A 145 -5.70 -23.99 28.61
CA PRO A 145 -7.01 -24.56 29.01
C PRO A 145 -6.90 -25.80 29.90
N LYS A 146 -5.85 -26.62 29.74
CA LYS A 146 -5.56 -27.80 30.57
C LYS A 146 -5.16 -27.43 32.00
N ASP A 147 -4.68 -26.23 32.26
CA ASP A 147 -4.21 -25.77 33.57
C ASP A 147 -5.39 -25.20 34.42
N LEU A 148 -6.60 -25.09 33.82
CA LEU A 148 -7.80 -24.54 34.45
C LEU A 148 -8.70 -25.62 35.08
N ASN A 149 -8.35 -26.89 34.95
CA ASN A 149 -9.18 -28.04 35.39
C ASN A 149 -8.64 -28.74 36.67
N GLU A 150 -7.84 -28.03 37.49
CA GLU A 150 -7.42 -28.49 38.82
C GLU A 150 -8.21 -27.80 39.94
#